data_cd7302a63c6fd42abace461ce75aaa37
#
_entry.id   cd7302a63c6fd42abace461ce75aaa37
#
_cell.length_a   1.000
_cell.length_b   1.000
_cell.length_c   1.000
_cell.angle_alpha   90.00
_cell.angle_beta   90.00
_cell.angle_gamma   90.00
#
_symmetry.space_group_name_H-M   'P 1'
#
loop_
_entity.id
_entity.type
_entity.pdbx_description
1 polymer ?
#
loop_
_entity_poly.entity_id
_entity_poly.type
_entity_poly.pdbx_seq_one_letter_code
_entity_poly.pdbx_strand_id
1 'polypeptide(L)'
;MDKVKKNSAQKKETTLNRDFSINLLERIKGEGNERKFHISFSSEEPYERYFGLEILDHSEGCVDLTRLNEIGCVLFNHKRDVVIGKILHAEIKNGRGEAEIEFDTDQESEKIFQKVSSGTLKGVSVGYRVGSWEDVLPNHTSSDGRFKGPASIAKRWMPFEISIVSVPADQTVGVGRELEEVFHQKEQEPATNRLERQIQINKNRNGGFN
;
A
#
# COMPACT_ATOMS: atom_id res chain seq x y z
N MET A 1 -28.84 2.54 -35.10
CA MET A 1 -27.47 1.97 -34.86
C MET A 1 -26.70 2.96 -34.03
N ASP A 2 -26.84 2.89 -32.71
CA ASP A 2 -26.19 3.82 -31.78
C ASP A 2 -24.88 3.25 -31.35
N LYS A 3 -23.81 4.00 -31.68
CA LYS A 3 -22.45 3.70 -31.23
C LYS A 3 -22.32 4.05 -29.74
N VAL A 4 -22.36 3.04 -28.87
CA VAL A 4 -21.93 3.18 -27.48
C VAL A 4 -20.44 3.50 -27.46
N LYS A 5 -20.09 4.74 -27.18
CA LYS A 5 -18.72 5.16 -26.91
C LYS A 5 -18.30 4.53 -25.58
N LYS A 6 -17.41 3.55 -25.62
CA LYS A 6 -16.67 3.06 -24.46
C LYS A 6 -15.73 4.18 -24.01
N ASN A 7 -16.08 4.90 -22.96
CA ASN A 7 -15.18 5.73 -22.20
C ASN A 7 -14.29 4.80 -21.33
N SER A 8 -13.19 4.33 -21.89
CA SER A 8 -12.10 3.79 -21.11
C SER A 8 -11.36 4.99 -20.48
N ALA A 9 -11.75 5.36 -19.25
CA ALA A 9 -10.94 6.26 -18.45
C ALA A 9 -9.59 5.57 -18.24
N GLN A 10 -8.54 6.02 -18.93
CA GLN A 10 -7.17 5.63 -18.66
C GLN A 10 -6.87 5.99 -17.20
N LYS A 11 -6.83 4.98 -16.32
CA LYS A 11 -6.27 5.15 -14.97
C LYS A 11 -4.82 5.61 -15.18
N LYS A 12 -4.53 6.89 -14.88
CA LYS A 12 -3.16 7.42 -14.85
C LYS A 12 -2.34 6.57 -13.89
N GLU A 13 -1.06 6.41 -14.21
CA GLU A 13 -0.06 5.82 -13.31
C GLU A 13 -0.20 6.45 -11.92
N THR A 14 -0.63 5.66 -10.94
CA THR A 14 -0.96 6.15 -9.60
C THR A 14 0.11 5.71 -8.63
N THR A 15 0.72 6.66 -7.94
CA THR A 15 1.64 6.37 -6.83
C THR A 15 0.83 6.14 -5.57
N LEU A 16 1.03 5.01 -4.91
CA LEU A 16 0.30 4.56 -3.73
C LEU A 16 1.26 4.11 -2.63
N ASN A 17 0.80 4.17 -1.39
CA ASN A 17 1.46 3.55 -0.23
C ASN A 17 0.53 2.50 0.35
N ARG A 18 1.10 1.43 0.90
CA ARG A 18 0.37 0.39 1.59
C ARG A 18 1.15 -0.06 2.81
N ASP A 19 0.47 -0.03 3.94
CA ASP A 19 1.04 -0.37 5.23
C ASP A 19 0.66 -1.78 5.64
N PHE A 20 1.55 -2.44 6.36
CA PHE A 20 1.38 -3.78 6.88
C PHE A 20 1.68 -3.80 8.37
N SER A 21 0.81 -4.44 9.15
CA SER A 21 1.09 -4.77 10.55
C SER A 21 1.91 -6.03 10.67
N ILE A 22 2.72 -6.11 11.70
CA ILE A 22 3.85 -7.00 11.68
C ILE A 22 3.87 -8.03 12.80
N ASN A 23 4.00 -9.25 12.31
CA ASN A 23 4.87 -10.25 12.92
C ASN A 23 6.06 -10.63 12.00
N LEU A 24 6.44 -9.76 11.06
CA LEU A 24 7.27 -10.11 9.91
C LEU A 24 8.57 -9.29 9.84
N LEU A 25 9.00 -8.73 10.97
CA LEU A 25 10.27 -8.04 11.09
C LEU A 25 11.17 -8.90 11.98
N GLU A 26 11.99 -9.74 11.36
CA GLU A 26 12.88 -10.64 12.05
C GLU A 26 14.33 -10.17 11.93
N ARG A 27 15.01 -10.04 13.07
CA ARG A 27 16.44 -9.74 13.08
C ARG A 27 17.24 -10.94 12.56
N ILE A 28 18.14 -10.68 11.61
CA ILE A 28 19.02 -11.71 11.08
C ILE A 28 20.11 -12.00 12.13
N LYS A 29 20.25 -13.28 12.52
CA LYS A 29 21.22 -13.71 13.53
C LYS A 29 22.59 -13.92 12.89
N GLY A 30 23.64 -13.67 13.63
CA GLY A 30 25.04 -13.92 13.25
C GLY A 30 25.91 -12.67 13.36
N GLU A 31 27.21 -12.90 13.47
CA GLU A 31 28.22 -11.82 13.52
C GLU A 31 28.19 -10.99 12.22
N GLY A 32 28.21 -9.69 12.34
CA GLY A 32 28.09 -8.75 11.20
C GLY A 32 26.67 -8.50 10.70
N ASN A 33 25.65 -9.09 11.34
CA ASN A 33 24.25 -8.93 10.97
C ASN A 33 23.42 -8.15 12.01
N GLU A 34 24.09 -7.48 12.95
CA GLU A 34 23.44 -6.85 14.11
C GLU A 34 22.41 -5.80 13.71
N ARG A 35 22.57 -5.20 12.50
CA ARG A 35 21.70 -4.16 11.97
C ARG A 35 20.80 -4.62 10.84
N LYS A 36 20.82 -5.93 10.52
CA LYS A 36 20.05 -6.50 9.41
C LYS A 36 18.76 -7.12 9.87
N PHE A 37 17.73 -6.91 9.08
CA PHE A 37 16.40 -7.47 9.31
C PHE A 37 15.83 -8.06 8.03
N HIS A 38 15.14 -9.18 8.20
CA HIS A 38 14.25 -9.71 7.19
C HIS A 38 12.85 -9.15 7.41
N ILE A 39 12.22 -8.63 6.38
CA ILE A 39 10.91 -7.98 6.46
C ILE A 39 10.01 -8.46 5.34
N SER A 40 8.69 -8.50 5.60
CA SER A 40 7.69 -8.62 4.54
C SER A 40 7.07 -7.24 4.30
N PHE A 41 7.13 -6.76 3.06
CA PHE A 41 6.68 -5.42 2.68
C PHE A 41 5.39 -5.43 1.86
N SER A 42 4.91 -6.59 1.40
CA SER A 42 3.64 -6.70 0.67
C SER A 42 3.04 -8.11 0.74
N SER A 43 1.73 -8.20 0.50
CA SER A 43 0.99 -9.46 0.40
C SER A 43 -0.18 -9.32 -0.57
N GLU A 44 -0.83 -10.44 -0.90
CA GLU A 44 -2.05 -10.49 -1.72
C GLU A 44 -3.34 -10.28 -0.90
N GLU A 45 -3.24 -10.03 0.41
CA GLU A 45 -4.41 -9.74 1.23
C GLU A 45 -5.15 -8.50 0.71
N PRO A 46 -6.48 -8.53 0.59
CA PRO A 46 -7.24 -7.38 0.16
C PRO A 46 -7.05 -6.19 1.10
N TYR A 47 -6.89 -5.01 0.53
CA TYR A 47 -6.71 -3.76 1.28
C TYR A 47 -7.79 -2.75 0.87
N GLU A 48 -8.48 -2.16 1.85
CA GLU A 48 -9.56 -1.21 1.59
C GLU A 48 -9.00 0.16 1.19
N ARG A 49 -9.46 0.66 0.03
CA ARG A 49 -9.13 1.97 -0.52
C ARG A 49 -10.41 2.79 -0.69
N TYR A 50 -10.26 4.10 -0.92
CA TYR A 50 -11.40 4.97 -1.26
C TYR A 50 -12.16 4.53 -2.53
N PHE A 51 -11.54 3.71 -3.37
CA PHE A 51 -12.13 3.16 -4.61
C PHE A 51 -12.61 1.70 -4.47
N GLY A 52 -12.49 1.08 -3.31
CA GLY A 52 -12.85 -0.31 -3.02
C GLY A 52 -11.66 -1.18 -2.66
N LEU A 53 -11.84 -2.49 -2.66
CA LEU A 53 -10.77 -3.43 -2.33
C LEU A 53 -9.67 -3.43 -3.39
N GLU A 54 -8.44 -3.29 -2.94
CA GLU A 54 -7.22 -3.41 -3.72
C GLU A 54 -6.51 -4.72 -3.39
N ILE A 55 -6.03 -5.42 -4.43
CA ILE A 55 -5.17 -6.59 -4.28
C ILE A 55 -3.90 -6.36 -5.09
N LEU A 56 -2.74 -6.58 -4.49
CA LEU A 56 -1.46 -6.60 -5.19
C LEU A 56 -1.19 -8.03 -5.64
N ASP A 57 -1.18 -8.28 -6.95
CA ASP A 57 -0.88 -9.60 -7.50
C ASP A 57 0.64 -9.86 -7.45
N HIS A 58 1.03 -10.96 -6.82
CA HIS A 58 2.42 -11.39 -6.67
C HIS A 58 2.80 -12.55 -7.61
N SER A 59 1.94 -12.87 -8.60
CA SER A 59 2.26 -13.84 -9.63
C SER A 59 3.50 -13.43 -10.42
N GLU A 60 4.14 -14.39 -11.05
CA GLU A 60 5.27 -14.16 -11.92
C GLU A 60 4.97 -13.10 -13.01
N GLY A 61 5.86 -12.11 -13.12
CA GLY A 61 5.73 -10.99 -14.06
C GLY A 61 4.78 -9.86 -13.63
N CYS A 62 4.08 -9.98 -12.49
CA CYS A 62 3.23 -8.92 -11.96
C CYS A 62 4.00 -7.84 -11.18
N VAL A 63 5.13 -8.20 -10.58
CA VAL A 63 5.94 -7.30 -9.74
C VAL A 63 7.28 -7.00 -10.39
N ASP A 64 7.58 -5.74 -10.61
CA ASP A 64 8.90 -5.30 -11.06
C ASP A 64 9.72 -4.80 -9.86
N LEU A 65 10.65 -5.64 -9.39
CA LEU A 65 11.55 -5.34 -8.27
C LEU A 65 12.85 -4.66 -8.68
N THR A 66 13.07 -4.42 -9.97
CA THR A 66 14.35 -3.91 -10.50
C THR A 66 14.76 -2.64 -9.78
N ARG A 67 13.87 -1.63 -9.76
CA ARG A 67 14.14 -0.35 -9.11
C ARG A 67 14.42 -0.49 -7.61
N LEU A 68 13.68 -1.35 -6.92
CA LEU A 68 13.84 -1.56 -5.47
C LEU A 68 15.21 -2.17 -5.15
N ASN A 69 15.64 -3.15 -5.94
CA ASN A 69 16.93 -3.84 -5.78
C ASN A 69 18.13 -2.98 -6.22
N GLU A 70 17.97 -2.12 -7.23
CA GLU A 70 19.10 -1.32 -7.73
C GLU A 70 19.36 -0.04 -6.91
N ILE A 71 18.30 0.69 -6.57
CA ILE A 71 18.39 2.02 -5.95
C ILE A 71 17.42 2.24 -4.79
N GLY A 72 16.74 1.19 -4.32
CA GLY A 72 15.80 1.29 -3.21
C GLY A 72 16.50 1.61 -1.89
N CYS A 73 15.85 2.41 -1.06
CA CYS A 73 16.29 2.71 0.30
C CYS A 73 15.15 2.47 1.30
N VAL A 74 15.53 2.41 2.57
CA VAL A 74 14.57 2.33 3.68
C VAL A 74 14.36 3.72 4.24
N LEU A 75 13.10 4.17 4.27
CA LEU A 75 12.71 5.47 4.79
C LEU A 75 12.05 5.35 6.17
N PHE A 76 11.84 6.47 6.83
CA PHE A 76 10.99 6.57 8.00
C PHE A 76 9.75 7.40 7.68
N ASN A 77 8.54 6.81 7.89
CA ASN A 77 7.25 7.46 7.65
C ASN A 77 7.11 8.09 6.25
N HIS A 78 7.63 7.44 5.21
CA HIS A 78 7.59 7.91 3.80
C HIS A 78 8.27 9.28 3.56
N LYS A 79 9.08 9.74 4.51
CA LYS A 79 9.81 10.99 4.37
C LYS A 79 11.07 10.76 3.54
N ARG A 80 11.11 11.33 2.34
CA ARG A 80 12.20 11.14 1.37
C ARG A 80 13.54 11.70 1.80
N ASP A 81 13.54 12.61 2.76
CA ASP A 81 14.69 13.23 3.40
C ASP A 81 15.15 12.48 4.67
N VAL A 82 14.41 11.46 5.10
CA VAL A 82 14.75 10.64 6.26
C VAL A 82 15.03 9.20 5.80
N VAL A 83 16.22 8.99 5.25
CA VAL A 83 16.75 7.68 4.87
C VAL A 83 17.37 7.05 6.11
N ILE A 84 16.98 5.84 6.46
CA ILE A 84 17.41 5.13 7.67
C ILE A 84 18.15 3.82 7.39
N GLY A 85 18.29 3.45 6.12
CA GLY A 85 18.99 2.23 5.73
C GLY A 85 18.86 1.92 4.25
N LYS A 86 19.46 0.82 3.85
CA LYS A 86 19.49 0.29 2.48
C LYS A 86 18.73 -1.03 2.38
N ILE A 87 18.24 -1.31 1.19
CA ILE A 87 17.69 -2.62 0.81
C ILE A 87 18.84 -3.44 0.25
N LEU A 88 19.11 -4.60 0.84
CA LEU A 88 20.18 -5.51 0.39
C LEU A 88 19.67 -6.41 -0.72
N HIS A 89 18.44 -6.91 -0.57
CA HIS A 89 17.78 -7.76 -1.54
C HIS A 89 16.27 -7.74 -1.31
N ALA A 90 15.49 -7.78 -2.38
CA ALA A 90 14.04 -7.95 -2.34
C ALA A 90 13.60 -9.02 -3.35
N GLU A 91 12.68 -9.87 -2.94
CA GLU A 91 12.14 -10.97 -3.73
C GLU A 91 10.64 -11.17 -3.50
N ILE A 92 9.99 -11.88 -4.43
CA ILE A 92 8.63 -12.39 -4.21
C ILE A 92 8.73 -13.86 -3.83
N LYS A 93 8.16 -14.19 -2.68
CA LYS A 93 8.17 -15.53 -2.14
C LYS A 93 6.84 -15.88 -1.48
N ASN A 94 6.24 -17.01 -1.85
CA ASN A 94 4.99 -17.51 -1.29
C ASN A 94 3.84 -16.46 -1.31
N GLY A 95 3.71 -15.69 -2.40
CA GLY A 95 2.68 -14.65 -2.54
C GLY A 95 2.92 -13.42 -1.66
N ARG A 96 4.17 -13.18 -1.22
CA ARG A 96 4.59 -12.04 -0.41
C ARG A 96 5.81 -11.37 -1.00
N GLY A 97 5.87 -10.06 -0.84
CA GLY A 97 7.11 -9.31 -1.06
C GLY A 97 7.95 -9.33 0.21
N GLU A 98 9.15 -9.90 0.12
CA GLU A 98 10.10 -10.01 1.21
C GLU A 98 11.37 -9.24 0.89
N ALA A 99 12.02 -8.65 1.89
CA ALA A 99 13.28 -7.96 1.71
C ALA A 99 14.21 -8.15 2.91
N GLU A 100 15.50 -8.18 2.61
CA GLU A 100 16.57 -8.01 3.59
C GLU A 100 17.01 -6.55 3.58
N ILE A 101 16.98 -5.92 4.74
CA ILE A 101 17.38 -4.51 4.94
C ILE A 101 18.51 -4.39 5.95
N GLU A 102 19.30 -3.30 5.84
CA GLU A 102 20.33 -2.96 6.81
C GLU A 102 20.18 -1.49 7.21
N PHE A 103 20.10 -1.23 8.53
CA PHE A 103 20.03 0.13 9.07
C PHE A 103 21.39 0.83 9.00
N ASP A 104 21.38 2.11 8.64
CA ASP A 104 22.54 2.97 8.66
C ASP A 104 22.96 3.32 10.12
N THR A 105 24.20 3.83 10.28
CA THR A 105 24.81 4.05 11.61
C THR A 105 24.75 5.51 12.08
N ASP A 106 24.16 6.40 11.29
CA ASP A 106 23.97 7.80 11.68
C ASP A 106 23.00 7.95 12.86
N GLN A 107 23.01 9.11 13.49
CA GLN A 107 22.23 9.36 14.72
C GLN A 107 20.71 9.20 14.52
N GLU A 108 20.17 9.55 13.36
CA GLU A 108 18.74 9.46 13.08
C GLU A 108 18.33 8.01 12.86
N SER A 109 19.09 7.28 12.05
CA SER A 109 18.92 5.85 11.80
C SER A 109 19.07 5.02 13.07
N GLU A 110 20.02 5.37 13.94
CA GLU A 110 20.25 4.68 15.21
C GLU A 110 19.01 4.75 16.14
N LYS A 111 18.34 5.90 16.22
CA LYS A 111 17.12 6.06 17.02
C LYS A 111 15.99 5.13 16.55
N ILE A 112 15.84 4.99 15.24
CA ILE A 112 14.81 4.12 14.65
C ILE A 112 15.20 2.66 14.82
N PHE A 113 16.47 2.31 14.54
CA PHE A 113 17.00 0.96 14.73
C PHE A 113 16.78 0.44 16.16
N GLN A 114 17.05 1.24 17.19
CA GLN A 114 16.82 0.87 18.59
C GLN A 114 15.33 0.59 18.87
N LYS A 115 14.41 1.40 18.31
CA LYS A 115 12.97 1.21 18.48
C LYS A 115 12.45 -0.02 17.73
N VAL A 116 13.03 -0.33 16.58
CA VAL A 116 12.74 -1.56 15.84
C VAL A 116 13.28 -2.77 16.61
N SER A 117 14.54 -2.71 17.06
CA SER A 117 15.19 -3.79 17.82
C SER A 117 14.50 -4.10 19.14
N SER A 118 13.95 -3.07 19.81
CA SER A 118 13.15 -3.24 21.05
C SER A 118 11.72 -3.67 20.81
N GLY A 119 11.27 -3.74 19.53
CA GLY A 119 9.89 -4.05 19.18
C GLY A 119 8.90 -2.90 19.44
N THR A 120 9.36 -1.68 19.68
CA THR A 120 8.50 -0.49 19.80
C THR A 120 7.91 -0.08 18.44
N LEU A 121 8.73 -0.10 17.39
CA LEU A 121 8.31 0.11 16.00
C LEU A 121 8.20 -1.24 15.29
N LYS A 122 7.05 -1.51 14.76
CA LYS A 122 6.74 -2.76 14.04
C LYS A 122 6.08 -2.52 12.67
N GLY A 123 5.73 -1.29 12.31
CA GLY A 123 5.06 -0.93 11.08
C GLY A 123 6.03 -0.94 9.88
N VAL A 124 5.68 -1.65 8.81
CA VAL A 124 6.34 -1.56 7.49
C VAL A 124 5.31 -1.09 6.49
N SER A 125 5.70 -0.21 5.62
CA SER A 125 4.89 0.28 4.51
C SER A 125 5.70 0.22 3.23
N VAL A 126 5.03 0.06 2.10
CA VAL A 126 5.65 0.08 0.77
C VAL A 126 5.05 1.19 -0.07
N GLY A 127 5.92 2.00 -0.68
CA GLY A 127 5.56 2.92 -1.76
C GLY A 127 5.68 2.23 -3.10
N TYR A 128 4.63 2.28 -3.93
CA TYR A 128 4.61 1.60 -5.23
C TYR A 128 3.81 2.38 -6.28
N ARG A 129 3.99 1.98 -7.53
CA ARG A 129 3.22 2.45 -8.68
C ARG A 129 2.56 1.28 -9.36
N VAL A 130 1.36 1.50 -9.87
CA VAL A 130 0.62 0.48 -10.62
C VAL A 130 0.54 0.90 -12.08
N GLY A 131 1.05 0.05 -12.96
CA GLY A 131 1.01 0.22 -14.41
C GLY A 131 -0.24 -0.37 -15.05
N SER A 132 -0.82 -1.44 -14.49
CA SER A 132 -2.07 -2.00 -15.00
C SER A 132 -2.94 -2.60 -13.91
N TRP A 133 -4.25 -2.47 -14.09
CA TRP A 133 -5.29 -2.98 -13.20
C TRP A 133 -6.21 -3.96 -13.91
N GLU A 134 -6.69 -4.95 -13.16
CA GLU A 134 -7.83 -5.77 -13.51
C GLU A 134 -8.96 -5.47 -12.50
N ASP A 135 -10.08 -4.92 -12.98
CA ASP A 135 -11.24 -4.68 -12.13
C ASP A 135 -12.18 -5.90 -12.20
N VAL A 136 -12.39 -6.55 -11.06
CA VAL A 136 -13.30 -7.70 -10.91
C VAL A 136 -14.63 -7.22 -10.34
N LEU A 137 -15.71 -7.42 -11.07
CA LEU A 137 -17.06 -7.04 -10.66
C LEU A 137 -17.59 -7.94 -9.53
N PRO A 138 -18.61 -7.49 -8.77
CA PRO A 138 -19.29 -8.34 -7.80
C PRO A 138 -19.76 -9.67 -8.41
N ASN A 139 -19.57 -10.76 -7.67
CA ASN A 139 -19.88 -12.14 -8.08
C ASN A 139 -19.13 -12.66 -9.30
N HIS A 140 -18.06 -11.98 -9.72
CA HIS A 140 -17.12 -12.46 -10.74
C HIS A 140 -15.78 -12.84 -10.10
N THR A 141 -14.95 -13.51 -10.89
CA THR A 141 -13.59 -13.91 -10.50
C THR A 141 -12.61 -13.30 -11.48
N SER A 142 -11.38 -13.04 -11.04
CA SER A 142 -10.29 -12.58 -11.89
C SER A 142 -10.04 -13.52 -13.09
N SER A 143 -9.40 -13.00 -14.12
CA SER A 143 -9.12 -13.75 -15.36
C SER A 143 -8.32 -15.05 -15.13
N ASP A 144 -7.51 -15.07 -14.06
CA ASP A 144 -6.72 -16.25 -13.63
C ASP A 144 -7.45 -17.13 -12.59
N GLY A 145 -8.68 -16.77 -12.20
CA GLY A 145 -9.51 -17.52 -11.25
C GLY A 145 -9.13 -17.37 -9.78
N ARG A 146 -8.13 -16.55 -9.43
CA ARG A 146 -7.57 -16.47 -8.06
C ARG A 146 -8.35 -15.57 -7.12
N PHE A 147 -8.85 -14.45 -7.60
CA PHE A 147 -9.43 -13.40 -6.78
C PHE A 147 -10.91 -13.21 -7.08
N LYS A 148 -11.73 -13.11 -6.04
CA LYS A 148 -13.18 -12.84 -6.16
C LYS A 148 -13.44 -11.34 -6.03
N GLY A 149 -14.36 -10.83 -6.85
CA GLY A 149 -14.82 -9.43 -6.79
C GLY A 149 -15.87 -9.16 -5.72
N PRO A 150 -16.14 -7.88 -5.41
CA PRO A 150 -15.58 -6.74 -6.14
C PRO A 150 -14.15 -6.39 -5.67
N ALA A 151 -13.20 -6.25 -6.58
CA ALA A 151 -11.84 -5.86 -6.27
C ALA A 151 -11.13 -5.23 -7.49
N SER A 152 -10.15 -4.35 -7.25
CA SER A 152 -9.19 -3.87 -8.24
C SER A 152 -7.84 -4.55 -7.99
N ILE A 153 -7.40 -5.36 -8.95
CA ILE A 153 -6.17 -6.14 -8.83
C ILE A 153 -5.05 -5.42 -9.58
N ALA A 154 -3.96 -5.11 -8.90
CA ALA A 154 -2.75 -4.56 -9.52
C ALA A 154 -1.99 -5.69 -10.22
N LYS A 155 -2.16 -5.83 -11.54
CA LYS A 155 -1.56 -6.89 -12.37
C LYS A 155 -0.13 -6.56 -12.81
N ARG A 156 0.26 -5.30 -12.81
CA ARG A 156 1.64 -4.85 -13.02
C ARG A 156 1.92 -3.70 -12.08
N TRP A 157 2.84 -3.89 -11.14
CA TRP A 157 3.18 -2.87 -10.18
C TRP A 157 4.67 -2.92 -9.82
N MET A 158 5.20 -1.79 -9.36
CA MET A 158 6.60 -1.58 -9.08
C MET A 158 6.76 -0.89 -7.72
N PRO A 159 7.27 -1.57 -6.69
CA PRO A 159 7.68 -0.91 -5.45
C PRO A 159 8.93 -0.06 -5.70
N PHE A 160 9.01 1.10 -5.06
CA PHE A 160 10.14 2.02 -5.23
C PHE A 160 10.78 2.45 -3.90
N GLU A 161 10.15 2.19 -2.76
CA GLU A 161 10.71 2.41 -1.42
C GLU A 161 10.01 1.50 -0.41
N ILE A 162 10.70 1.24 0.70
CA ILE A 162 10.14 0.60 1.89
C ILE A 162 10.32 1.57 3.05
N SER A 163 9.30 1.71 3.89
CA SER A 163 9.35 2.57 5.07
C SER A 163 9.09 1.80 6.35
N ILE A 164 9.87 2.10 7.38
CA ILE A 164 9.44 1.83 8.76
C ILE A 164 8.45 2.93 9.15
N VAL A 165 7.27 2.55 9.62
CA VAL A 165 6.21 3.50 9.97
C VAL A 165 5.81 3.40 11.43
N SER A 166 5.53 4.54 12.05
CA SER A 166 5.11 4.59 13.46
C SER A 166 3.65 4.18 13.66
N VAL A 167 2.81 4.46 12.67
CA VAL A 167 1.38 4.10 12.65
C VAL A 167 1.09 3.46 11.30
N PRO A 168 1.05 2.12 11.23
CA PRO A 168 0.60 1.45 10.01
C PRO A 168 -0.88 1.76 9.77
N ALA A 169 -1.26 1.99 8.52
CA ALA A 169 -2.65 2.26 8.14
C ALA A 169 -3.55 1.01 8.13
N ASP A 170 -3.07 -0.11 8.64
CA ASP A 170 -3.88 -1.31 8.83
C ASP A 170 -4.92 -1.06 9.91
N GLN A 171 -6.17 -0.98 9.49
CA GLN A 171 -7.33 -0.72 10.34
C GLN A 171 -7.64 -1.85 11.33
N THR A 172 -7.02 -3.02 11.18
CA THR A 172 -7.28 -4.17 12.06
C THR A 172 -6.52 -4.11 13.38
N VAL A 173 -5.58 -3.17 13.56
CA VAL A 173 -4.74 -3.00 14.77
C VAL A 173 -4.62 -1.53 15.20
N GLY A 174 -5.61 -0.71 14.90
CA GLY A 174 -5.68 0.68 15.35
C GLY A 174 -6.45 0.82 16.66
N VAL A 175 -5.87 1.43 17.67
CA VAL A 175 -6.62 2.07 18.76
C VAL A 175 -7.41 3.23 18.14
N GLY A 176 -8.58 2.95 17.60
CA GLY A 176 -9.33 3.95 16.83
C GLY A 176 -10.82 3.82 16.99
N ARG A 177 -11.35 3.96 18.22
CA ARG A 177 -12.78 4.23 18.41
C ARG A 177 -13.24 5.52 17.71
N GLU A 178 -12.35 6.47 17.48
CA GLU A 178 -12.68 7.74 16.83
C GLU A 178 -12.92 7.60 15.31
N LEU A 179 -12.27 6.64 14.63
CA LEU A 179 -12.49 6.41 13.20
C LEU A 179 -13.76 5.60 12.93
N GLU A 180 -14.12 4.66 13.81
CA GLU A 180 -15.40 3.94 13.71
C GLU A 180 -16.59 4.89 13.85
N GLU A 181 -16.53 5.88 14.72
CA GLU A 181 -17.63 6.87 14.86
C GLU A 181 -17.79 7.72 13.59
N VAL A 182 -16.71 8.08 12.91
CA VAL A 182 -16.77 8.83 11.63
C VAL A 182 -17.33 7.99 10.50
N PHE A 183 -17.01 6.69 10.45
CA PHE A 183 -17.53 5.78 9.43
C PHE A 183 -18.99 5.39 9.71
N HIS A 184 -19.36 5.12 10.95
CA HIS A 184 -20.75 4.85 11.32
C HIS A 184 -21.67 6.07 11.14
N GLN A 185 -21.17 7.30 11.33
CA GLN A 185 -21.94 8.50 11.01
C GLN A 185 -22.14 8.67 9.49
N LYS A 186 -21.20 8.22 8.64
CA LYS A 186 -21.37 8.22 7.18
C LYS A 186 -22.33 7.14 6.66
N GLU A 187 -22.40 5.99 7.33
CA GLU A 187 -23.35 4.92 6.96
C GLU A 187 -24.79 5.20 7.38
N GLN A 188 -25.00 6.06 8.38
CA GLN A 188 -26.33 6.47 8.84
C GLN A 188 -26.92 7.66 8.07
N GLU A 189 -26.18 8.29 7.15
CA GLU A 189 -26.75 9.31 6.27
C GLU A 189 -27.73 8.67 5.28
N PRO A 190 -29.00 9.13 5.22
CA PRO A 190 -29.96 8.66 4.23
C PRO A 190 -29.42 8.82 2.81
N ALA A 191 -29.72 7.86 1.93
CA ALA A 191 -29.27 7.87 0.53
C ALA A 191 -29.60 9.18 -0.22
N THR A 192 -30.66 9.88 0.18
CA THR A 192 -31.07 11.20 -0.30
C THR A 192 -30.02 12.26 -0.04
N ASN A 193 -29.42 12.31 1.17
CA ASN A 193 -28.42 13.32 1.53
C ASN A 193 -27.09 13.09 0.78
N ARG A 194 -26.77 11.84 0.48
CA ARG A 194 -25.59 11.47 -0.32
C ARG A 194 -25.72 11.96 -1.75
N LEU A 195 -26.91 11.80 -2.34
CA LEU A 195 -27.23 12.24 -3.71
C LEU A 195 -27.21 13.76 -3.83
N GLU A 196 -27.80 14.48 -2.88
CA GLU A 196 -27.83 15.94 -2.84
C GLU A 196 -26.43 16.55 -2.70
N ARG A 197 -25.58 15.96 -1.85
CA ARG A 197 -24.16 16.38 -1.71
C ARG A 197 -23.38 16.15 -3.00
N GLN A 198 -23.62 15.03 -3.70
CA GLN A 198 -22.97 14.76 -4.98
C GLN A 198 -23.43 15.73 -6.07
N ILE A 199 -24.71 16.08 -6.09
CA ILE A 199 -25.27 17.08 -7.01
C ILE A 199 -24.66 18.45 -6.74
N GLN A 200 -24.48 18.84 -5.45
CA GLN A 200 -23.87 20.10 -5.09
C GLN A 200 -22.40 20.19 -5.48
N ILE A 201 -21.64 19.10 -5.29
CA ILE A 201 -20.24 18.99 -5.73
C ILE A 201 -20.14 19.14 -7.25
N ASN A 202 -21.04 18.49 -7.99
CA ASN A 202 -21.07 18.58 -9.46
C ASN A 202 -21.48 19.96 -9.96
N LYS A 203 -22.40 20.66 -9.27
CA LYS A 203 -22.76 22.05 -9.58
C LYS A 203 -21.59 23.03 -9.36
N ASN A 204 -20.87 22.87 -8.24
CA ASN A 204 -19.69 23.71 -7.95
C ASN A 204 -18.52 23.47 -8.93
N ARG A 205 -18.43 22.28 -9.48
CA ARG A 205 -17.44 21.95 -10.53
C ARG A 205 -17.75 22.55 -11.89
N ASN A 206 -19.06 22.70 -12.22
CA ASN A 206 -19.50 23.20 -13.50
C ASN A 206 -19.83 24.71 -13.50
N GLY A 207 -19.83 25.36 -12.32
CA GLY A 207 -20.13 26.80 -12.15
C GLY A 207 -18.91 27.72 -12.14
N GLY A 208 -17.71 27.23 -12.42
CA GLY A 208 -16.47 28.00 -12.35
C GLY A 208 -15.96 28.51 -13.72
N PHE A 209 -16.81 28.98 -14.62
CA PHE A 209 -16.47 29.77 -15.78
C PHE A 209 -17.60 30.75 -16.07
N ASN A 210 -17.47 31.95 -15.55
CA ASN A 210 -17.94 33.21 -16.09
C ASN A 210 -16.98 34.33 -15.65
#